data_e44878e9a5574bcddab1b9c535b4e898
#
_entry.id   e44878e9a5574bcddab1b9c535b4e898
#
_cell.length_a   1.000
_cell.length_b   1.000
_cell.length_c   1.000
_cell.angle_alpha   90.00
_cell.angle_beta   90.00
_cell.angle_gamma   90.00
#
_symmetry.space_group_name_H-M   'P 1'
#
loop_
_entity.id
_entity.type
_entity.pdbx_description
1 polymer ?
#
loop_
_entity_poly.entity_id
_entity_poly.type
_entity_poly.pdbx_seq_one_letter_code
_entity_poly.pdbx_strand_id
1 'polypeptide(L)'
;MKPFQFLRQALIAATASACLINISYAADALKMELQANKIVKSADGEISYISASNAQKGETVQYRATYTNVIDQPISDVTVTLPIPASMTFTGEAQPSSAQASIDGKNYAEMPLMRKIDGKFVKVPLSEYKALRWNIKLLPAKKSADVSLNTIVN
;
A
#
# COMPACT_ATOMS: atom_id res chain seq x y z
N MET A 1 7.06 -45.15 69.76
CA MET A 1 6.17 -45.37 68.62
C MET A 1 6.23 -44.14 67.74
N LYS A 2 6.76 -44.24 66.51
CA LYS A 2 6.90 -43.12 65.60
C LYS A 2 5.74 -43.15 64.62
N PRO A 3 5.05 -42.02 64.33
CA PRO A 3 4.09 -41.93 63.22
C PRO A 3 4.82 -41.62 61.91
N PHE A 4 4.46 -42.39 60.92
CA PHE A 4 4.89 -42.25 59.53
C PHE A 4 4.38 -40.94 58.95
N GLN A 5 5.29 -40.12 58.43
CA GLN A 5 4.95 -38.96 57.59
C GLN A 5 4.86 -39.40 56.13
N PHE A 6 3.67 -39.32 55.52
CA PHE A 6 3.47 -39.48 54.10
C PHE A 6 3.87 -38.21 53.40
N LEU A 7 4.98 -38.28 52.65
CA LEU A 7 5.43 -37.24 51.77
C LEU A 7 4.54 -37.21 50.49
N ARG A 8 3.63 -36.25 50.41
CA ARG A 8 2.88 -36.00 49.20
C ARG A 8 3.76 -35.21 48.22
N GLN A 9 4.28 -35.88 47.22
CA GLN A 9 4.89 -35.23 46.06
C GLN A 9 3.81 -34.61 45.17
N ALA A 10 3.74 -33.29 45.19
CA ALA A 10 2.95 -32.53 44.24
C ALA A 10 3.70 -32.48 42.92
N LEU A 11 3.18 -33.16 41.87
CA LEU A 11 3.66 -33.12 40.51
C LEU A 11 3.19 -31.79 39.90
N ILE A 12 4.09 -30.81 39.79
CA ILE A 12 3.84 -29.58 39.09
C ILE A 12 4.03 -29.89 37.58
N ALA A 13 2.93 -30.06 36.88
CA ALA A 13 2.94 -30.09 35.42
C ALA A 13 3.18 -28.68 34.90
N ALA A 14 4.40 -28.38 34.51
CA ALA A 14 4.73 -27.16 33.77
C ALA A 14 4.17 -27.28 32.36
N THR A 15 3.01 -26.67 32.13
CA THR A 15 2.50 -26.45 30.74
C THR A 15 3.36 -25.37 30.11
N ALA A 16 4.30 -25.79 29.27
CA ALA A 16 5.03 -24.89 28.38
C ALA A 16 4.03 -24.34 27.32
N SER A 17 3.51 -23.14 27.59
CA SER A 17 2.76 -22.38 26.65
C SER A 17 3.73 -21.95 25.53
N ALA A 18 3.76 -22.67 24.42
CA ALA A 18 4.47 -22.27 23.22
C ALA A 18 3.80 -21.03 22.67
N CYS A 19 4.30 -19.86 23.03
CA CYS A 19 3.99 -18.62 22.32
C CYS A 19 4.49 -18.79 20.89
N LEU A 20 3.57 -19.03 19.96
CA LEU A 20 3.81 -18.91 18.53
C LEU A 20 4.10 -17.44 18.26
N ILE A 21 5.38 -17.10 18.25
CA ILE A 21 5.85 -15.80 17.75
C ILE A 21 5.62 -15.84 16.25
N ASN A 22 4.51 -15.28 15.80
CA ASN A 22 4.32 -14.96 14.40
C ASN A 22 5.27 -13.81 14.05
N ILE A 23 6.50 -14.17 13.68
CA ILE A 23 7.47 -13.22 13.14
C ILE A 23 6.93 -12.84 11.77
N SER A 24 6.41 -11.62 11.66
CA SER A 24 6.03 -11.04 10.38
C SER A 24 7.28 -10.83 9.53
N TYR A 25 7.67 -11.81 8.73
CA TYR A 25 8.74 -11.71 7.73
C TYR A 25 8.39 -10.79 6.55
N ALA A 26 7.21 -10.17 6.55
CA ALA A 26 6.72 -9.39 5.43
C ALA A 26 7.55 -8.12 5.16
N ALA A 27 8.16 -7.51 6.18
CA ALA A 27 8.92 -6.27 6.02
C ALA A 27 10.26 -6.49 5.31
N ASP A 28 10.91 -7.64 5.52
CA ASP A 28 12.21 -7.96 4.93
C ASP A 28 12.11 -8.68 3.57
N ALA A 29 10.91 -9.15 3.22
CA ALA A 29 10.66 -9.88 1.98
C ALA A 29 10.35 -8.98 0.78
N LEU A 30 9.95 -7.73 1.03
CA LEU A 30 9.49 -6.79 0.01
C LEU A 30 10.28 -5.48 0.08
N LYS A 31 11.06 -5.19 -0.96
CA LYS A 31 11.74 -3.90 -1.13
C LYS A 31 10.82 -2.96 -1.90
N MET A 32 10.70 -1.70 -1.46
CA MET A 32 9.94 -0.66 -2.16
C MET A 32 10.87 0.47 -2.59
N GLU A 33 10.75 0.89 -3.84
CA GLU A 33 11.39 2.08 -4.39
C GLU A 33 10.31 3.04 -4.91
N LEU A 34 10.34 4.30 -4.44
CA LEU A 34 9.39 5.33 -4.85
C LEU A 34 10.10 6.37 -5.72
N GLN A 35 9.53 6.67 -6.88
CA GLN A 35 9.98 7.71 -7.79
C GLN A 35 8.87 8.73 -8.01
N ALA A 36 9.25 10.01 -8.09
CA ALA A 36 8.37 11.09 -8.50
C ALA A 36 8.95 11.74 -9.76
N ASN A 37 8.22 11.65 -10.86
CA ASN A 37 8.65 12.17 -12.15
C ASN A 37 7.62 13.14 -12.72
N LYS A 38 8.09 14.29 -13.19
CA LYS A 38 7.27 15.20 -13.96
C LYS A 38 7.03 14.62 -15.35
N ILE A 39 5.78 14.64 -15.79
CA ILE A 39 5.38 14.22 -17.12
C ILE A 39 5.50 15.41 -18.05
N VAL A 40 6.35 15.30 -19.06
CA VAL A 40 6.52 16.33 -20.10
C VAL A 40 6.07 15.75 -21.42
N LYS A 41 5.17 16.46 -22.09
CA LYS A 41 4.72 16.12 -23.45
C LYS A 41 5.36 17.07 -24.44
N SER A 42 6.12 16.52 -25.41
CA SER A 42 6.72 17.30 -26.50
C SER A 42 5.65 17.75 -27.51
N ALA A 43 6.03 18.66 -28.40
CA ALA A 43 5.15 19.12 -29.47
C ALA A 43 4.70 17.98 -30.40
N ASP A 44 5.52 16.95 -30.56
CA ASP A 44 5.26 15.75 -31.36
C ASP A 44 4.37 14.75 -30.68
N GLY A 45 3.98 15.03 -29.39
CA GLY A 45 3.15 14.17 -28.59
C GLY A 45 3.91 13.08 -27.80
N GLU A 46 5.25 13.04 -27.88
CA GLU A 46 6.07 12.12 -27.11
C GLU A 46 6.05 12.47 -25.62
N ILE A 47 5.87 11.45 -24.77
CA ILE A 47 5.86 11.61 -23.32
C ILE A 47 7.24 11.25 -22.77
N SER A 48 7.82 12.16 -22.01
CA SER A 48 9.05 11.95 -21.25
C SER A 48 8.83 12.14 -19.76
N TYR A 49 9.63 11.44 -18.96
CA TYR A 49 9.60 11.47 -17.51
C TYR A 49 10.92 12.06 -17.03
N ILE A 50 10.85 13.20 -16.34
CA ILE A 50 12.02 13.87 -15.75
C ILE A 50 11.82 14.01 -14.24
N SER A 51 12.90 14.26 -13.49
CA SER A 51 12.81 14.45 -12.05
C SER A 51 11.78 15.52 -11.67
N ALA A 52 10.89 15.20 -10.71
CA ALA A 52 9.88 16.14 -10.21
C ALA A 52 10.41 17.15 -9.18
N SER A 53 11.71 17.19 -8.90
CA SER A 53 12.31 18.05 -7.86
C SER A 53 11.97 19.54 -8.02
N ASN A 54 11.69 20.00 -9.23
CA ASN A 54 11.35 21.39 -9.58
C ASN A 54 9.95 21.49 -10.21
N ALA A 55 9.03 20.58 -9.88
CA ALA A 55 7.68 20.63 -10.41
C ALA A 55 6.93 21.88 -9.90
N GLN A 56 6.28 22.60 -10.81
CA GLN A 56 5.57 23.84 -10.56
C GLN A 56 4.05 23.62 -10.56
N LYS A 57 3.33 24.59 -10.00
CA LYS A 57 1.86 24.59 -10.02
C LYS A 57 1.29 24.35 -11.43
N GLY A 58 0.34 23.43 -11.54
CA GLY A 58 -0.30 23.01 -12.77
C GLY A 58 0.43 21.92 -13.53
N GLU A 59 1.65 21.57 -13.16
CA GLU A 59 2.40 20.48 -13.80
C GLU A 59 1.96 19.11 -13.29
N THR A 60 2.04 18.12 -14.18
CA THR A 60 1.67 16.73 -13.84
C THR A 60 2.88 15.96 -13.33
N VAL A 61 2.72 15.31 -12.19
CA VAL A 61 3.72 14.47 -11.55
C VAL A 61 3.18 13.05 -11.41
N GLN A 62 3.93 12.09 -11.92
CA GLN A 62 3.68 10.67 -11.68
C GLN A 62 4.45 10.21 -10.46
N TYR A 63 3.75 9.63 -9.50
CA TYR A 63 4.33 8.82 -8.44
C TYR A 63 4.30 7.36 -8.86
N ARG A 64 5.46 6.73 -8.91
CA ARG A 64 5.62 5.30 -9.23
C ARG A 64 6.31 4.60 -8.07
N ALA A 65 5.72 3.53 -7.57
CA ALA A 65 6.35 2.64 -6.60
C ALA A 65 6.60 1.27 -7.24
N THR A 66 7.85 0.83 -7.17
CA THR A 66 8.30 -0.50 -7.57
C THR A 66 8.45 -1.36 -6.33
N TYR A 67 7.71 -2.44 -6.26
CA TYR A 67 7.77 -3.43 -5.19
C TYR A 67 8.49 -4.67 -5.69
N THR A 68 9.62 -4.99 -5.08
CA THR A 68 10.47 -6.14 -5.45
C THR A 68 10.40 -7.21 -4.38
N ASN A 69 10.01 -8.42 -4.76
CA ASN A 69 10.13 -9.59 -3.90
C ASN A 69 11.60 -10.00 -3.82
N VAL A 70 12.22 -9.85 -2.64
CA VAL A 70 13.66 -10.12 -2.45
C VAL A 70 13.96 -11.54 -1.94
N ILE A 71 12.92 -12.36 -1.69
CA ILE A 71 13.09 -13.75 -1.25
C ILE A 71 12.92 -14.74 -2.41
N ASP A 72 13.26 -16.00 -2.16
CA ASP A 72 13.22 -17.09 -3.17
C ASP A 72 11.86 -17.79 -3.26
N GLN A 73 10.82 -17.23 -2.65
CA GLN A 73 9.46 -17.75 -2.67
C GLN A 73 8.49 -16.68 -3.17
N PRO A 74 7.41 -17.06 -3.86
CA PRO A 74 6.38 -16.10 -4.27
C PRO A 74 5.65 -15.54 -3.04
N ILE A 75 5.22 -14.27 -3.13
CA ILE A 75 4.39 -13.62 -2.13
C ILE A 75 3.00 -13.41 -2.73
N SER A 76 1.96 -13.83 -2.02
CA SER A 76 0.57 -13.68 -2.46
C SER A 76 -0.13 -12.56 -1.70
N ASP A 77 -1.14 -11.96 -2.36
CA ASP A 77 -2.06 -10.97 -1.77
C ASP A 77 -1.37 -9.78 -1.09
N VAL A 78 -0.35 -9.24 -1.76
CA VAL A 78 0.36 -8.06 -1.29
C VAL A 78 -0.51 -6.82 -1.48
N THR A 79 -0.91 -6.19 -0.39
CA THR A 79 -1.62 -4.90 -0.43
C THR A 79 -0.63 -3.75 -0.35
N VAL A 80 -0.63 -2.89 -1.35
CA VAL A 80 0.24 -1.72 -1.44
C VAL A 80 -0.57 -0.43 -1.53
N THR A 81 -0.08 0.63 -0.91
CA THR A 81 -0.77 1.92 -0.84
C THR A 81 0.17 3.06 -1.21
N LEU A 82 -0.29 3.96 -2.07
CA LEU A 82 0.39 5.23 -2.34
C LEU A 82 -0.46 6.38 -1.83
N PRO A 83 0.06 7.21 -0.90
CA PRO A 83 -0.61 8.44 -0.49
C PRO A 83 -0.53 9.49 -1.59
N ILE A 84 -1.56 10.34 -1.67
CA ILE A 84 -1.56 11.54 -2.52
C ILE A 84 -1.13 12.71 -1.63
N PRO A 85 -0.02 13.40 -1.95
CA PRO A 85 0.43 14.53 -1.16
C PRO A 85 -0.61 15.65 -1.07
N ALA A 86 -0.69 16.35 0.06
CA ALA A 86 -1.69 17.40 0.28
C ALA A 86 -1.58 18.59 -0.71
N SER A 87 -0.38 18.82 -1.25
CA SER A 87 -0.13 19.83 -2.30
C SER A 87 -0.46 19.37 -3.71
N MET A 88 -1.04 18.19 -3.86
CA MET A 88 -1.31 17.56 -5.15
C MET A 88 -2.79 17.18 -5.26
N THR A 89 -3.29 17.17 -6.49
CA THR A 89 -4.61 16.63 -6.82
C THR A 89 -4.47 15.44 -7.76
N PHE A 90 -5.12 14.32 -7.44
CA PHE A 90 -5.17 13.14 -8.30
C PHE A 90 -5.85 13.46 -9.64
N THR A 91 -5.28 12.99 -10.76
CA THR A 91 -5.84 13.23 -12.10
C THR A 91 -6.93 12.25 -12.50
N GLY A 92 -7.11 11.16 -11.77
CA GLY A 92 -7.94 10.02 -12.16
C GLY A 92 -7.16 8.90 -12.86
N GLU A 93 -5.88 9.10 -13.14
CA GLU A 93 -5.03 8.13 -13.83
C GLU A 93 -4.16 7.36 -12.86
N ALA A 94 -4.32 6.03 -12.85
CA ALA A 94 -3.54 5.10 -12.02
C ALA A 94 -3.25 3.82 -12.79
N GLN A 95 -2.11 3.20 -12.50
CA GLN A 95 -1.72 1.92 -13.07
C GLN A 95 -1.27 0.96 -11.95
N PRO A 96 -1.74 -0.29 -11.97
CA PRO A 96 -2.89 -0.81 -12.75
C PRO A 96 -4.20 -0.08 -12.45
N SER A 97 -5.14 -0.07 -13.40
CA SER A 97 -6.44 0.61 -13.28
C SER A 97 -7.36 0.01 -12.21
N SER A 98 -7.02 -1.15 -11.67
CA SER A 98 -7.72 -1.83 -10.57
C SER A 98 -7.51 -1.20 -9.19
N ALA A 99 -6.93 0.00 -9.13
CA ALA A 99 -6.73 0.72 -7.87
C ALA A 99 -8.05 1.02 -7.17
N GLN A 100 -8.06 0.86 -5.86
CA GLN A 100 -9.09 1.39 -4.97
C GLN A 100 -8.63 2.74 -4.43
N ALA A 101 -9.56 3.64 -4.16
CA ALA A 101 -9.26 4.97 -3.63
C ALA A 101 -9.86 5.19 -2.24
N SER A 102 -9.28 6.15 -1.52
CA SER A 102 -9.73 6.57 -0.19
C SER A 102 -9.69 8.09 -0.04
N ILE A 103 -10.67 8.64 0.67
CA ILE A 103 -10.72 10.06 1.07
C ILE A 103 -10.29 10.28 2.52
N ASP A 104 -10.15 9.21 3.30
CA ASP A 104 -9.79 9.26 4.72
C ASP A 104 -8.49 8.50 5.05
N GLY A 105 -7.93 7.79 4.07
CA GLY A 105 -6.73 6.93 4.23
C GLY A 105 -7.00 5.60 4.96
N LYS A 106 -8.26 5.30 5.28
CA LYS A 106 -8.67 4.11 6.04
C LYS A 106 -9.63 3.22 5.26
N ASN A 107 -10.67 3.82 4.71
CA ASN A 107 -11.70 3.13 3.95
C ASN A 107 -11.40 3.26 2.45
N TYR A 108 -11.33 2.13 1.75
CA TYR A 108 -11.00 2.06 0.33
C TYR A 108 -12.14 1.44 -0.46
N ALA A 109 -12.45 2.02 -1.60
CA ALA A 109 -13.47 1.53 -2.53
C ALA A 109 -13.02 1.69 -3.99
N GLU A 110 -13.71 1.01 -4.89
CA GLU A 110 -13.47 1.14 -6.33
C GLU A 110 -13.75 2.56 -6.84
N MET A 111 -13.00 2.97 -7.82
CA MET A 111 -13.15 4.28 -8.45
C MET A 111 -14.19 4.25 -9.59
N PRO A 112 -14.95 5.34 -9.79
CA PRO A 112 -14.94 6.59 -9.05
C PRO A 112 -15.63 6.46 -7.68
N LEU A 113 -15.07 7.11 -6.65
CA LEU A 113 -15.73 7.15 -5.35
C LEU A 113 -17.07 7.91 -5.44
N MET A 114 -18.07 7.38 -4.76
CA MET A 114 -19.41 7.96 -4.71
C MET A 114 -19.79 8.26 -3.27
N ARG A 115 -20.49 9.36 -3.05
CA ARG A 115 -21.12 9.67 -1.76
C ARG A 115 -22.59 10.05 -1.95
N LYS A 116 -23.40 9.82 -0.93
CA LYS A 116 -24.81 10.17 -0.95
C LYS A 116 -25.02 11.57 -0.39
N ILE A 117 -25.62 12.46 -1.18
CA ILE A 117 -26.02 13.82 -0.78
C ILE A 117 -27.49 13.98 -1.14
N ASP A 118 -28.33 14.33 -0.17
CA ASP A 118 -29.77 14.53 -0.34
C ASP A 118 -30.48 13.35 -1.06
N GLY A 119 -30.06 12.12 -0.70
CA GLY A 119 -30.61 10.90 -1.27
C GLY A 119 -30.05 10.49 -2.63
N LYS A 120 -29.22 11.32 -3.27
CA LYS A 120 -28.62 11.06 -4.59
C LYS A 120 -27.13 10.68 -4.46
N PHE A 121 -26.69 9.74 -5.30
CA PHE A 121 -25.25 9.43 -5.42
C PHE A 121 -24.56 10.43 -6.32
N VAL A 122 -23.52 11.07 -5.80
CA VAL A 122 -22.67 12.01 -6.54
C VAL A 122 -21.23 11.54 -6.50
N LYS A 123 -20.46 11.84 -7.56
CA LYS A 123 -19.03 11.53 -7.60
C LYS A 123 -18.29 12.41 -6.59
N VAL A 124 -17.39 11.81 -5.83
CA VAL A 124 -16.45 12.53 -4.97
C VAL A 124 -15.42 13.23 -5.87
N PRO A 125 -15.15 14.53 -5.67
CA PRO A 125 -14.11 15.24 -6.41
C PRO A 125 -12.73 14.58 -6.23
N LEU A 126 -11.94 14.52 -7.28
CA LEU A 126 -10.59 13.93 -7.26
C LEU A 126 -9.64 14.66 -6.28
N SER A 127 -9.89 15.94 -6.00
CA SER A 127 -9.16 16.73 -5.01
C SER A 127 -9.35 16.26 -3.56
N GLU A 128 -10.38 15.47 -3.29
CA GLU A 128 -10.62 14.89 -1.96
C GLU A 128 -9.94 13.53 -1.76
N TYR A 129 -9.40 12.94 -2.82
CA TYR A 129 -8.73 11.65 -2.71
C TYR A 129 -7.42 11.80 -1.94
N LYS A 130 -7.19 10.91 -0.97
CA LYS A 130 -6.02 10.93 -0.06
C LYS A 130 -5.01 9.83 -0.34
N ALA A 131 -5.46 8.70 -0.86
CA ALA A 131 -4.59 7.57 -1.14
C ALA A 131 -5.23 6.62 -2.17
N LEU A 132 -4.38 5.91 -2.90
CA LEU A 132 -4.76 4.76 -3.71
C LEU A 132 -4.16 3.48 -3.15
N ARG A 133 -4.85 2.37 -3.35
CA ARG A 133 -4.45 1.04 -2.89
C ARG A 133 -4.64 0.01 -4.00
N TRP A 134 -3.66 -0.90 -4.12
CA TRP A 134 -3.73 -2.05 -5.02
C TRP A 134 -3.54 -3.34 -4.25
N ASN A 135 -4.12 -4.41 -4.76
CA ASN A 135 -3.84 -5.76 -4.32
C ASN A 135 -3.07 -6.49 -5.44
N ILE A 136 -1.81 -6.84 -5.18
CA ILE A 136 -0.97 -7.64 -6.06
C ILE A 136 -1.21 -9.10 -5.69
N LYS A 137 -1.98 -9.83 -6.50
CA LYS A 137 -2.40 -11.20 -6.23
C LYS A 137 -1.25 -12.17 -6.04
N LEU A 138 -0.21 -12.01 -6.86
CA LEU A 138 0.99 -12.84 -6.81
C LEU A 138 2.18 -12.01 -7.26
N LEU A 139 3.22 -11.98 -6.44
CA LEU A 139 4.53 -11.42 -6.78
C LEU A 139 5.56 -12.56 -6.74
N PRO A 140 5.96 -13.09 -7.90
CA PRO A 140 6.89 -14.22 -7.96
C PRO A 140 8.23 -13.92 -7.30
N ALA A 141 8.96 -14.96 -6.92
CA ALA A 141 10.30 -14.84 -6.33
C ALA A 141 11.22 -13.98 -7.20
N LYS A 142 11.93 -13.03 -6.59
CA LYS A 142 12.88 -12.12 -7.26
C LYS A 142 12.28 -11.27 -8.39
N LYS A 143 10.96 -11.13 -8.45
CA LYS A 143 10.28 -10.27 -9.43
C LYS A 143 9.77 -8.99 -8.79
N SER A 144 9.48 -8.02 -9.64
CA SER A 144 8.96 -6.72 -9.25
C SER A 144 7.59 -6.47 -9.87
N ALA A 145 6.80 -5.63 -9.18
CA ALA A 145 5.55 -5.08 -9.68
C ALA A 145 5.56 -3.56 -9.46
N ASP A 146 5.06 -2.84 -10.44
CA ASP A 146 4.94 -1.39 -10.39
C ASP A 146 3.48 -0.97 -10.16
N VAL A 147 3.29 0.02 -9.34
CA VAL A 147 2.04 0.77 -9.25
C VAL A 147 2.33 2.25 -9.43
N SER A 148 1.42 3.00 -10.04
CA SER A 148 1.62 4.43 -10.22
C SER A 148 0.30 5.20 -10.20
N LEU A 149 0.39 6.47 -9.87
CA LEU A 149 -0.70 7.44 -9.97
C LEU A 149 -0.17 8.78 -10.49
N ASN A 150 -1.02 9.49 -11.25
CA ASN A 150 -0.70 10.82 -11.75
C ASN A 150 -1.41 11.89 -10.92
N THR A 151 -0.70 12.98 -10.64
CA THR A 151 -1.21 14.11 -9.87
C THR A 151 -0.87 15.42 -10.55
N ILE A 152 -1.60 16.48 -10.20
CA ILE A 152 -1.29 17.86 -10.60
C ILE A 152 -0.86 18.62 -9.36
N VAL A 153 0.19 19.44 -9.48
CA VAL A 153 0.65 20.36 -8.42
C VAL A 153 -0.37 21.49 -8.25
N ASN A 154 -0.86 21.70 -7.01
CA ASN A 154 -1.89 22.71 -6.67
C ASN A 154 -1.33 24.13 -6.63
#